data_24f417ae3a3a3aebeffc18aeb2f693a1
#
_entry.id   24f417ae3a3a3aebeffc18aeb2f693a1
#
_cell.length_a   1.000
_cell.length_b   1.000
_cell.length_c   1.000
_cell.angle_alpha   90.00
_cell.angle_beta   90.00
_cell.angle_gamma   90.00
#
_symmetry.space_group_name_H-M   'P 1'
#
loop_
_entity.id
_entity.type
_entity.pdbx_description
1 polymer ?
#
loop_
_entity_poly.entity_id
_entity_poly.type
_entity_poly.pdbx_seq_one_letter_code
_entity_poly.pdbx_strand_id
1 'polypeptide(L)'
;GSLVLVTSANPTRYGEGKTVTTIGLSMGLNKIGKNSACVIREPSMGPVFGIKGGAAGGGHVQVLPMEDINLHFTGDLHAVTSAHNLCSAILDNHLHHGNKLEIDSSRLLWPRVIDMNDRTLRGAAIGLGGPGNGVTREERFDITAASEVMAILALATDYEDLRKRLGNIVIGSTKDGKPVKAEDIGAAGTMALLMRTAFLPNLVQTTEGTPAFIHAGPFANIAHGNSSI
;
A
#
# COMPACT_ATOMS: atom_id res chain seq x y z
N GLY A 1 25.62 -11.93 -1.12
CA GLY A 1 25.26 -11.56 -2.50
C GLY A 1 25.47 -10.07 -2.74
N SER A 2 25.39 -9.66 -3.98
CA SER A 2 25.47 -8.24 -4.36
C SER A 2 24.08 -7.70 -4.66
N LEU A 3 23.76 -6.52 -4.15
CA LEU A 3 22.54 -5.80 -4.48
C LEU A 3 22.77 -4.90 -5.72
N VAL A 4 21.87 -4.97 -6.69
CA VAL A 4 21.86 -4.08 -7.85
C VAL A 4 20.57 -3.29 -7.84
N LEU A 5 20.65 -1.97 -7.66
CA LEU A 5 19.50 -1.08 -7.71
C LEU A 5 19.26 -0.59 -9.13
N VAL A 6 18.06 -0.81 -9.66
CA VAL A 6 17.60 -0.26 -10.94
C VAL A 6 16.68 0.93 -10.68
N THR A 7 17.14 2.11 -11.07
CA THR A 7 16.41 3.37 -10.85
C THR A 7 16.47 4.26 -12.08
N SER A 8 15.76 5.38 -12.06
CA SER A 8 15.84 6.42 -13.10
C SER A 8 15.95 7.80 -12.46
N ALA A 9 16.61 8.74 -13.15
CA ALA A 9 16.82 10.09 -12.65
C ALA A 9 15.52 10.89 -12.58
N ASN A 10 14.67 10.82 -13.61
CA ASN A 10 13.42 11.58 -13.70
C ASN A 10 12.24 10.68 -14.07
N PRO A 11 11.05 10.91 -13.50
CA PRO A 11 9.85 10.23 -13.93
C PRO A 11 9.36 10.77 -15.27
N THR A 12 8.79 9.91 -16.11
CA THR A 12 8.09 10.30 -17.34
C THR A 12 6.63 9.87 -17.30
N ARG A 13 5.81 10.46 -18.16
CA ARG A 13 4.39 10.12 -18.26
C ARG A 13 4.14 8.64 -18.55
N TYR A 14 4.99 8.02 -19.35
CA TYR A 14 4.83 6.64 -19.83
C TYR A 14 5.62 5.62 -19.02
N GLY A 15 6.40 6.07 -18.04
CA GLY A 15 7.35 5.23 -17.30
C GLY A 15 8.70 5.12 -17.98
N GLU A 16 9.71 4.63 -17.28
CA GLU A 16 11.12 4.57 -17.71
C GLU A 16 11.62 3.14 -17.92
N GLY A 17 10.73 2.15 -17.83
CA GLY A 17 11.08 0.76 -18.05
C GLY A 17 11.89 0.10 -16.91
N LYS A 18 11.91 0.69 -15.71
CA LYS A 18 12.66 0.13 -14.55
C LYS A 18 12.33 -1.32 -14.28
N THR A 19 11.04 -1.67 -14.21
CA THR A 19 10.59 -3.05 -13.94
C THR A 19 11.06 -4.02 -15.02
N VAL A 20 10.87 -3.68 -16.30
CA VAL A 20 11.32 -4.52 -17.43
C VAL A 20 12.85 -4.69 -17.38
N THR A 21 13.58 -3.62 -17.10
CA THR A 21 15.04 -3.67 -16.95
C THR A 21 15.46 -4.57 -15.78
N THR A 22 14.79 -4.47 -14.62
CA THR A 22 15.09 -5.29 -13.45
C THR A 22 14.87 -6.77 -13.73
N ILE A 23 13.73 -7.12 -14.32
CA ILE A 23 13.38 -8.51 -14.68
C ILE A 23 14.38 -9.04 -15.72
N GLY A 24 14.60 -8.29 -16.81
CA GLY A 24 15.51 -8.69 -17.90
C GLY A 24 16.96 -8.83 -17.45
N LEU A 25 17.43 -7.96 -16.56
CA LEU A 25 18.77 -8.08 -15.97
C LEU A 25 18.90 -9.38 -15.16
N SER A 26 17.90 -9.70 -14.33
CA SER A 26 17.90 -10.93 -13.53
C SER A 26 17.86 -12.18 -14.41
N MET A 27 17.00 -12.20 -15.45
CA MET A 27 16.97 -13.28 -16.44
C MET A 27 18.31 -13.42 -17.16
N GLY A 28 18.90 -12.31 -17.64
CA GLY A 28 20.20 -12.32 -18.32
C GLY A 28 21.36 -12.80 -17.45
N LEU A 29 21.37 -12.42 -16.17
CA LEU A 29 22.37 -12.90 -15.21
C LEU A 29 22.27 -14.41 -15.00
N ASN A 30 21.06 -14.95 -14.84
CA ASN A 30 20.87 -16.41 -14.73
C ASN A 30 21.30 -17.14 -16.01
N LYS A 31 21.04 -16.57 -17.19
CA LYS A 31 21.45 -17.14 -18.49
C LYS A 31 22.97 -17.27 -18.64
N ILE A 32 23.74 -16.39 -18.02
CA ILE A 32 25.20 -16.46 -18.01
C ILE A 32 25.77 -17.19 -16.77
N GLY A 33 24.94 -17.96 -16.08
CA GLY A 33 25.33 -18.81 -14.94
C GLY A 33 25.54 -18.07 -13.62
N LYS A 34 24.97 -16.87 -13.45
CA LYS A 34 24.95 -16.15 -12.17
C LYS A 34 23.61 -16.39 -11.47
N ASN A 35 23.64 -16.81 -10.21
CA ASN A 35 22.43 -16.93 -9.41
C ASN A 35 21.88 -15.54 -9.08
N SER A 36 20.72 -15.22 -9.59
CA SER A 36 20.07 -13.93 -9.45
C SER A 36 18.57 -14.10 -9.18
N ALA A 37 18.00 -13.21 -8.41
CA ALA A 37 16.55 -13.04 -8.24
C ALA A 37 16.23 -11.56 -8.41
N CYS A 38 15.06 -11.22 -8.95
CA CYS A 38 14.60 -9.84 -8.99
C CYS A 38 13.59 -9.57 -7.86
N VAL A 39 13.58 -8.32 -7.43
CA VAL A 39 12.61 -7.80 -6.46
C VAL A 39 11.87 -6.63 -7.11
N ILE A 40 10.57 -6.73 -7.18
CA ILE A 40 9.69 -5.71 -7.76
C ILE A 40 8.53 -5.41 -6.82
N ARG A 41 7.89 -4.27 -7.03
CA ARG A 41 6.70 -3.87 -6.26
C ARG A 41 5.44 -4.43 -6.89
N GLU A 42 4.44 -4.74 -6.05
CA GLU A 42 3.10 -5.07 -6.52
C GLU A 42 2.47 -3.86 -7.22
N PRO A 43 1.93 -4.02 -8.44
CA PRO A 43 1.27 -2.93 -9.14
C PRO A 43 -0.09 -2.61 -8.49
N SER A 44 -0.45 -1.33 -8.49
CA SER A 44 -1.79 -0.89 -8.14
C SER A 44 -2.71 -1.01 -9.36
N MET A 45 -3.91 -1.52 -9.17
CA MET A 45 -4.89 -1.76 -10.24
C MET A 45 -5.32 -0.45 -10.94
N GLY A 46 -5.48 0.64 -10.21
CA GLY A 46 -5.83 1.94 -10.78
C GLY A 46 -4.84 2.41 -11.84
N PRO A 47 -3.52 2.49 -11.59
CA PRO A 47 -2.51 2.78 -12.60
C PRO A 47 -2.44 1.78 -13.75
N VAL A 48 -2.74 0.49 -13.53
CA VAL A 48 -2.75 -0.53 -14.60
C VAL A 48 -3.83 -0.23 -15.64
N PHE A 49 -5.03 0.15 -15.22
CA PHE A 49 -6.11 0.58 -16.10
C PHE A 49 -5.96 2.02 -16.60
N GLY A 50 -4.98 2.78 -16.10
CA GLY A 50 -4.69 4.13 -16.51
C GLY A 50 -3.67 4.24 -17.64
N ILE A 51 -2.77 5.22 -17.52
CA ILE A 51 -1.75 5.51 -18.54
C ILE A 51 -0.51 4.61 -18.40
N LYS A 52 -0.21 4.14 -17.19
CA LYS A 52 0.92 3.24 -16.94
C LYS A 52 0.45 1.80 -17.11
N GLY A 53 1.09 1.08 -18.00
CA GLY A 53 0.89 -0.37 -18.16
C GLY A 53 1.27 -1.15 -16.89
N GLY A 54 1.00 -2.45 -16.89
CA GLY A 54 1.26 -3.34 -15.77
C GLY A 54 2.74 -3.39 -15.36
N ALA A 55 2.97 -3.69 -14.09
CA ALA A 55 4.31 -3.72 -13.50
C ALA A 55 4.94 -5.13 -13.49
N ALA A 56 4.31 -6.12 -14.10
CA ALA A 56 4.84 -7.48 -14.23
C ALA A 56 5.80 -7.69 -15.39
N GLY A 57 6.23 -6.60 -16.06
CA GLY A 57 7.10 -6.64 -17.23
C GLY A 57 6.33 -6.55 -18.55
N GLY A 58 6.95 -7.02 -19.66
CA GLY A 58 6.34 -7.00 -20.99
C GLY A 58 7.10 -7.83 -22.01
N GLY A 59 6.40 -8.32 -23.05
CA GLY A 59 6.96 -9.20 -24.07
C GLY A 59 7.49 -10.49 -23.46
N HIS A 60 8.76 -10.82 -23.74
CA HIS A 60 9.42 -12.00 -23.15
C HIS A 60 9.94 -11.76 -21.73
N VAL A 61 10.03 -10.51 -21.30
CA VAL A 61 10.58 -10.12 -20.00
C VAL A 61 9.43 -9.91 -19.01
N GLN A 62 8.90 -11.00 -18.48
CA GLN A 62 7.74 -11.00 -17.61
C GLN A 62 7.92 -11.85 -16.38
N VAL A 63 7.18 -11.48 -15.32
CA VAL A 63 6.95 -12.28 -14.13
C VAL A 63 5.56 -12.91 -14.22
N LEU A 64 5.44 -14.16 -13.83
CA LEU A 64 4.22 -14.94 -13.91
C LEU A 64 3.60 -15.20 -12.52
N PRO A 65 2.27 -15.25 -12.39
CA PRO A 65 1.24 -15.02 -13.43
C PRO A 65 1.01 -13.53 -13.67
N MET A 66 1.28 -13.04 -14.87
CA MET A 66 1.29 -11.61 -15.18
C MET A 66 -0.09 -10.95 -15.03
N GLU A 67 -1.13 -11.60 -15.50
CA GLU A 67 -2.50 -11.08 -15.45
C GLU A 67 -2.96 -10.91 -14.01
N ASP A 68 -2.78 -11.91 -13.17
CA ASP A 68 -3.16 -11.85 -11.75
C ASP A 68 -2.38 -10.77 -11.02
N ILE A 69 -1.06 -10.68 -11.26
CA ILE A 69 -0.19 -9.67 -10.66
C ILE A 69 -0.66 -8.25 -11.02
N ASN A 70 -1.03 -8.04 -12.27
CA ASN A 70 -1.43 -6.71 -12.75
C ASN A 70 -2.87 -6.32 -12.38
N LEU A 71 -3.75 -7.29 -12.18
CA LEU A 71 -5.17 -7.03 -11.96
C LEU A 71 -5.55 -7.12 -10.48
N HIS A 72 -5.53 -8.30 -9.92
CA HIS A 72 -5.92 -8.54 -8.54
C HIS A 72 -5.06 -9.64 -7.92
N PHE A 73 -3.85 -9.27 -7.57
CA PHE A 73 -2.93 -10.17 -6.90
C PHE A 73 -3.31 -10.34 -5.43
N THR A 74 -3.11 -11.52 -4.89
CA THR A 74 -3.33 -11.78 -3.46
C THR A 74 -2.13 -11.28 -2.67
N GLY A 75 -2.36 -10.41 -1.68
CA GLY A 75 -1.29 -9.98 -0.76
C GLY A 75 -1.39 -8.52 -0.38
N ASP A 76 -0.40 -7.73 -0.74
CA ASP A 76 -0.10 -6.46 -0.10
C ASP A 76 -1.21 -5.41 -0.27
N LEU A 77 -1.68 -5.16 -1.49
CA LEU A 77 -2.71 -4.13 -1.72
C LEU A 77 -4.05 -4.47 -1.06
N HIS A 78 -4.48 -5.73 -1.11
CA HIS A 78 -5.71 -6.16 -0.46
C HIS A 78 -5.61 -6.05 1.07
N ALA A 79 -4.51 -6.51 1.65
CA ALA A 79 -4.29 -6.43 3.09
C ALA A 79 -4.17 -4.99 3.58
N VAL A 80 -3.47 -4.13 2.84
CA VAL A 80 -3.34 -2.70 3.13
C VAL A 80 -4.70 -2.01 3.09
N THR A 81 -5.51 -2.25 2.04
CA THR A 81 -6.88 -1.72 1.94
C THR A 81 -7.72 -2.12 3.15
N SER A 82 -7.67 -3.40 3.52
CA SER A 82 -8.44 -3.95 4.63
C SER A 82 -7.99 -3.35 5.97
N ALA A 83 -6.69 -3.30 6.25
CA ALA A 83 -6.15 -2.76 7.49
C ALA A 83 -6.40 -1.25 7.63
N HIS A 84 -6.21 -0.50 6.54
CA HIS A 84 -6.46 0.94 6.50
C HIS A 84 -7.93 1.26 6.79
N ASN A 85 -8.84 0.63 6.04
CA ASN A 85 -10.28 0.88 6.18
C ASN A 85 -10.85 0.35 7.49
N LEU A 86 -10.27 -0.70 8.08
CA LEU A 86 -10.62 -1.14 9.43
C LEU A 86 -10.31 -0.03 10.45
N CYS A 87 -9.14 0.61 10.36
CA CYS A 87 -8.81 1.75 11.24
C CYS A 87 -9.81 2.90 11.07
N SER A 88 -10.20 3.23 9.83
CA SER A 88 -11.25 4.23 9.55
C SER A 88 -12.58 3.86 10.20
N ALA A 89 -12.99 2.58 10.10
CA ALA A 89 -14.22 2.10 10.69
C ALA A 89 -14.19 2.12 12.22
N ILE A 90 -13.07 1.75 12.85
CA ILE A 90 -12.88 1.83 14.30
C ILE A 90 -12.92 3.29 14.77
N LEU A 91 -12.31 4.21 14.03
CA LEU A 91 -12.35 5.64 14.31
C LEU A 91 -13.79 6.17 14.29
N ASP A 92 -14.56 5.85 13.24
CA ASP A 92 -15.97 6.25 13.15
C ASP A 92 -16.82 5.63 14.25
N ASN A 93 -16.55 4.38 14.60
CA ASN A 93 -17.21 3.71 15.72
C ASN A 93 -16.90 4.39 17.06
N HIS A 94 -15.64 4.81 17.27
CA HIS A 94 -15.22 5.58 18.44
C HIS A 94 -15.97 6.93 18.54
N LEU A 95 -16.06 7.67 17.43
CA LEU A 95 -16.80 8.94 17.36
C LEU A 95 -18.28 8.74 17.67
N HIS A 96 -18.89 7.67 17.12
CA HIS A 96 -20.31 7.37 17.31
C HIS A 96 -20.65 6.94 18.73
N HIS A 97 -19.83 6.13 19.37
CA HIS A 97 -20.08 5.57 20.70
C HIS A 97 -19.48 6.41 21.85
N GLY A 98 -19.70 7.70 21.78
CA GLY A 98 -19.44 8.63 22.90
C GLY A 98 -18.08 9.32 22.89
N ASN A 99 -17.23 9.08 21.89
CA ASN A 99 -15.99 9.83 21.62
C ASN A 99 -15.18 10.16 22.90
N LYS A 100 -14.83 9.13 23.66
CA LYS A 100 -14.16 9.28 24.97
C LYS A 100 -12.82 10.03 24.91
N LEU A 101 -12.17 10.04 23.74
CA LEU A 101 -10.92 10.76 23.50
C LEU A 101 -11.14 12.22 23.08
N GLU A 102 -12.39 12.67 23.00
CA GLU A 102 -12.75 14.02 22.53
C GLU A 102 -12.14 14.39 21.18
N ILE A 103 -12.10 13.43 20.26
CA ILE A 103 -11.59 13.63 18.90
C ILE A 103 -12.44 14.67 18.18
N ASP A 104 -11.78 15.62 17.53
CA ASP A 104 -12.45 16.62 16.69
C ASP A 104 -12.73 16.02 15.30
N SER A 105 -14.01 15.80 15.00
CA SER A 105 -14.44 15.22 13.72
C SER A 105 -14.12 16.09 12.49
N SER A 106 -13.79 17.37 12.70
CA SER A 106 -13.35 18.27 11.65
C SER A 106 -11.83 18.22 11.38
N ARG A 107 -11.08 17.51 12.23
CA ARG A 107 -9.61 17.40 12.18
C ARG A 107 -9.13 15.95 12.03
N LEU A 108 -9.91 15.13 11.33
CA LEU A 108 -9.52 13.78 11.01
C LEU A 108 -8.49 13.79 9.88
N LEU A 109 -7.46 12.96 10.02
CA LEU A 109 -6.36 12.84 9.05
C LEU A 109 -6.37 11.48 8.32
N TRP A 110 -7.30 10.60 8.68
CA TRP A 110 -7.36 9.22 8.23
C TRP A 110 -8.61 8.96 7.37
N PRO A 111 -8.56 9.31 6.06
CA PRO A 111 -9.65 9.02 5.13
C PRO A 111 -9.71 7.53 4.82
N ARG A 112 -10.70 7.09 4.05
CA ARG A 112 -10.74 5.73 3.50
C ARG A 112 -9.85 5.59 2.27
N VAL A 113 -9.53 4.35 1.91
CA VAL A 113 -8.78 4.04 0.69
C VAL A 113 -9.52 3.04 -0.20
N ILE A 114 -9.24 3.11 -1.50
CA ILE A 114 -9.70 2.16 -2.51
C ILE A 114 -8.59 1.98 -3.55
N ASP A 115 -8.35 0.75 -4.01
CA ASP A 115 -7.34 0.52 -5.06
C ASP A 115 -7.92 0.78 -6.46
N MET A 116 -8.44 1.98 -6.64
CA MET A 116 -9.00 2.47 -7.90
C MET A 116 -8.85 3.99 -7.99
N ASN A 117 -8.49 4.48 -9.16
CA ASN A 117 -8.50 5.93 -9.42
C ASN A 117 -9.93 6.37 -9.77
N ASP A 118 -10.70 6.74 -8.75
CA ASP A 118 -12.06 7.27 -8.92
C ASP A 118 -12.11 8.76 -8.60
N ARG A 119 -12.39 9.56 -9.62
CA ARG A 119 -12.44 11.03 -9.49
C ARG A 119 -13.61 11.49 -8.63
N THR A 120 -14.74 10.77 -8.64
CA THR A 120 -15.93 11.14 -7.90
C THR A 120 -15.77 10.94 -6.40
N LEU A 121 -14.86 10.04 -6.00
CA LEU A 121 -14.55 9.76 -4.60
C LEU A 121 -13.50 10.72 -3.98
N ARG A 122 -13.07 11.75 -4.72
CA ARG A 122 -12.19 12.80 -4.17
C ARG A 122 -12.89 13.73 -3.18
N GLY A 123 -14.22 13.75 -3.21
CA GLY A 123 -15.07 14.43 -2.24
C GLY A 123 -16.38 13.68 -2.16
N ALA A 124 -16.72 13.14 -0.99
CA ALA A 124 -17.93 12.38 -0.73
C ALA A 124 -18.52 12.81 0.62
N ALA A 125 -19.84 12.85 0.71
CA ALA A 125 -20.50 13.01 1.98
C ALA A 125 -20.77 11.63 2.60
N ILE A 126 -20.28 11.39 3.80
CA ILE A 126 -20.47 10.13 4.53
C ILE A 126 -21.28 10.35 5.81
N GLY A 127 -21.77 9.25 6.42
CA GLY A 127 -22.56 9.32 7.66
C GLY A 127 -23.96 9.91 7.46
N LEU A 128 -24.51 9.87 6.23
CA LEU A 128 -25.85 10.34 5.91
C LEU A 128 -26.92 9.34 6.42
N GLY A 129 -28.15 9.83 6.66
CA GLY A 129 -29.29 8.99 7.02
C GLY A 129 -29.63 8.98 8.53
N GLY A 130 -29.05 9.89 9.29
CA GLY A 130 -29.41 10.11 10.69
C GLY A 130 -28.42 9.57 11.72
N PRO A 131 -28.73 9.71 13.01
CA PRO A 131 -27.77 9.46 14.10
C PRO A 131 -27.18 8.05 14.14
N GLY A 132 -27.90 7.05 13.63
CA GLY A 132 -27.42 5.66 13.58
C GLY A 132 -26.29 5.41 12.59
N ASN A 133 -26.03 6.35 11.66
CA ASN A 133 -25.05 6.19 10.59
C ASN A 133 -23.71 6.92 10.85
N GLY A 134 -23.50 7.39 12.08
CA GLY A 134 -22.29 8.08 12.49
C GLY A 134 -22.33 9.58 12.28
N VAL A 135 -21.15 10.21 12.26
CA VAL A 135 -21.01 11.67 12.13
C VAL A 135 -20.98 12.06 10.67
N THR A 136 -21.97 12.84 10.24
CA THR A 136 -22.02 13.36 8.85
C THR A 136 -20.86 14.32 8.61
N ARG A 137 -20.06 14.05 7.57
CA ARG A 137 -18.95 14.90 7.16
C ARG A 137 -18.57 14.70 5.71
N GLU A 138 -17.81 15.62 5.17
CA GLU A 138 -17.08 15.41 3.91
C GLU A 138 -15.86 14.53 4.17
N GLU A 139 -15.63 13.57 3.27
CA GLU A 139 -14.46 12.70 3.27
C GLU A 139 -14.01 12.45 1.84
N ARG A 140 -12.76 12.00 1.67
CA ARG A 140 -12.23 11.53 0.39
C ARG A 140 -11.84 10.05 0.49
N PHE A 141 -11.67 9.41 -0.66
CA PHE A 141 -11.07 8.10 -0.76
C PHE A 141 -9.73 8.24 -1.48
N ASP A 142 -8.65 7.97 -0.78
CA ASP A 142 -7.32 7.98 -1.36
C ASP A 142 -7.05 6.62 -2.04
N ILE A 143 -6.07 6.56 -2.96
CA ILE A 143 -5.68 5.28 -3.55
C ILE A 143 -4.90 4.44 -2.53
N THR A 144 -5.21 3.14 -2.43
CA THR A 144 -4.57 2.23 -1.46
C THR A 144 -3.04 2.28 -1.50
N ALA A 145 -2.46 2.36 -2.70
CA ALA A 145 -1.02 2.41 -2.86
C ALA A 145 -0.34 3.63 -2.19
N ALA A 146 -1.09 4.71 -1.92
CA ALA A 146 -0.61 5.90 -1.22
C ALA A 146 -0.85 5.85 0.29
N SER A 147 -1.40 4.76 0.82
CA SER A 147 -1.62 4.57 2.25
C SER A 147 -0.32 4.57 3.04
N GLU A 148 -0.32 5.20 4.23
CA GLU A 148 0.77 5.09 5.19
C GLU A 148 1.01 3.64 5.64
N VAL A 149 -0.03 2.79 5.67
CA VAL A 149 0.09 1.36 5.94
C VAL A 149 0.98 0.68 4.91
N MET A 150 0.87 1.05 3.62
CA MET A 150 1.75 0.55 2.55
C MET A 150 3.20 0.97 2.78
N ALA A 151 3.42 2.20 3.20
CA ALA A 151 4.75 2.71 3.53
C ALA A 151 5.36 1.96 4.73
N ILE A 152 4.56 1.71 5.75
CA ILE A 152 4.96 0.95 6.94
C ILE A 152 5.32 -0.49 6.57
N LEU A 153 4.53 -1.14 5.71
CA LEU A 153 4.81 -2.50 5.23
C LEU A 153 6.20 -2.60 4.58
N ALA A 154 6.56 -1.61 3.77
CA ALA A 154 7.86 -1.58 3.09
C ALA A 154 9.05 -1.30 4.03
N LEU A 155 8.82 -0.78 5.23
CA LEU A 155 9.87 -0.38 6.19
C LEU A 155 10.00 -1.28 7.40
N ALA A 156 8.95 -2.03 7.74
CA ALA A 156 8.93 -2.84 8.94
C ALA A 156 9.96 -3.98 8.85
N THR A 157 10.76 -4.14 9.91
CA THR A 157 11.83 -5.13 9.97
C THR A 157 11.34 -6.49 10.48
N ASP A 158 10.29 -6.48 11.26
CA ASP A 158 9.63 -7.67 11.81
C ASP A 158 8.17 -7.36 12.15
N TYR A 159 7.43 -8.36 12.59
CA TYR A 159 6.00 -8.23 12.87
C TYR A 159 5.70 -7.35 14.10
N GLU A 160 6.60 -7.31 15.07
CA GLU A 160 6.46 -6.45 16.24
C GLU A 160 6.68 -4.97 15.86
N ASP A 161 7.70 -4.69 15.06
CA ASP A 161 7.96 -3.37 14.50
C ASP A 161 6.79 -2.90 13.61
N LEU A 162 6.24 -3.80 12.76
CA LEU A 162 5.04 -3.53 11.99
C LEU A 162 3.89 -3.04 12.89
N ARG A 163 3.54 -3.82 13.92
CA ARG A 163 2.47 -3.46 14.86
C ARG A 163 2.73 -2.13 15.56
N LYS A 164 3.96 -1.91 16.01
CA LYS A 164 4.37 -0.67 16.68
C LYS A 164 4.23 0.55 15.78
N ARG A 165 4.66 0.45 14.51
CA ARG A 165 4.53 1.52 13.52
C ARG A 165 3.08 1.81 13.21
N LEU A 166 2.25 0.78 12.98
CA LEU A 166 0.81 0.93 12.77
C LEU A 166 0.14 1.66 13.95
N GLY A 167 0.53 1.33 15.19
CA GLY A 167 0.02 2.00 16.38
C GLY A 167 0.38 3.49 16.47
N ASN A 168 1.50 3.89 15.90
CA ASN A 168 1.96 5.28 15.91
C ASN A 168 1.36 6.18 14.82
N ILE A 169 0.59 5.63 13.89
CA ILE A 169 -0.13 6.42 12.88
C ILE A 169 -1.01 7.47 13.56
N VAL A 170 -0.87 8.72 13.17
CA VAL A 170 -1.72 9.82 13.64
C VAL A 170 -2.98 9.89 12.78
N ILE A 171 -4.13 9.62 13.38
CA ILE A 171 -5.42 9.52 12.69
C ILE A 171 -6.27 10.78 12.80
N GLY A 172 -5.89 11.71 13.65
CA GLY A 172 -6.60 12.97 13.87
C GLY A 172 -6.08 13.69 15.10
N SER A 173 -6.83 14.64 15.60
CA SER A 173 -6.53 15.35 16.85
C SER A 173 -7.76 15.52 17.73
N THR A 174 -7.53 15.69 19.02
CA THR A 174 -8.54 16.07 19.99
C THR A 174 -8.97 17.53 19.80
N LYS A 175 -10.05 17.94 20.45
CA LYS A 175 -10.55 19.34 20.42
C LYS A 175 -9.50 20.35 20.91
N ASP A 176 -8.65 19.96 21.86
CA ASP A 176 -7.54 20.77 22.38
C ASP A 176 -6.24 20.65 21.55
N GLY A 177 -6.30 19.96 20.41
CA GLY A 177 -5.22 19.90 19.41
C GLY A 177 -4.15 18.82 19.66
N LYS A 178 -4.34 17.91 20.61
CA LYS A 178 -3.40 16.81 20.82
C LYS A 178 -3.57 15.74 19.74
N PRO A 179 -2.48 15.15 19.20
CA PRO A 179 -2.56 14.09 18.22
C PRO A 179 -3.21 12.84 18.83
N VAL A 180 -4.06 12.18 18.05
CA VAL A 180 -4.66 10.88 18.38
C VAL A 180 -4.07 9.85 17.43
N LYS A 181 -3.61 8.73 17.98
CA LYS A 181 -2.96 7.65 17.25
C LYS A 181 -3.89 6.45 17.09
N ALA A 182 -3.58 5.58 16.12
CA ALA A 182 -4.30 4.33 15.91
C ALA A 182 -4.28 3.40 17.15
N GLU A 183 -3.22 3.43 17.96
CA GLU A 183 -3.16 2.70 19.22
C GLU A 183 -4.15 3.22 20.25
N ASP A 184 -4.41 4.54 20.29
CA ASP A 184 -5.32 5.16 21.28
C ASP A 184 -6.77 4.70 21.10
N ILE A 185 -7.15 4.29 19.88
CA ILE A 185 -8.47 3.68 19.58
C ILE A 185 -8.44 2.15 19.52
N GLY A 186 -7.31 1.53 19.85
CA GLY A 186 -7.13 0.08 19.84
C GLY A 186 -7.05 -0.58 18.45
N ALA A 187 -6.77 0.17 17.39
CA ALA A 187 -6.77 -0.36 16.02
C ALA A 187 -5.51 -1.16 15.66
N ALA A 188 -4.36 -0.86 16.26
CA ALA A 188 -3.06 -1.38 15.84
C ALA A 188 -2.96 -2.91 15.79
N GLY A 189 -3.50 -3.60 16.79
CA GLY A 189 -3.43 -5.07 16.85
C GLY A 189 -4.23 -5.74 15.72
N THR A 190 -5.43 -5.26 15.44
CA THR A 190 -6.28 -5.79 14.37
C THR A 190 -5.76 -5.42 12.99
N MET A 191 -5.20 -4.22 12.81
CA MET A 191 -4.49 -3.85 11.58
C MET A 191 -3.32 -4.80 11.31
N ALA A 192 -2.45 -5.04 12.32
CA ALA A 192 -1.32 -5.97 12.20
C ALA A 192 -1.78 -7.39 11.86
N LEU A 193 -2.88 -7.86 12.44
CA LEU A 193 -3.45 -9.18 12.14
C LEU A 193 -3.84 -9.31 10.67
N LEU A 194 -4.47 -8.29 10.09
CA LEU A 194 -4.82 -8.26 8.65
C LEU A 194 -3.59 -8.22 7.75
N MET A 195 -2.48 -7.63 8.22
CA MET A 195 -1.23 -7.56 7.49
C MET A 195 -0.35 -8.81 7.59
N ARG A 196 -0.74 -9.81 8.40
CA ARG A 196 0.11 -10.95 8.74
C ARG A 196 0.65 -11.72 7.54
N THR A 197 -0.18 -11.98 6.55
CA THR A 197 0.24 -12.71 5.33
C THR A 197 0.95 -11.83 4.33
N ALA A 198 0.58 -10.56 4.26
CA ALA A 198 1.21 -9.57 3.37
C ALA A 198 2.60 -9.12 3.85
N PHE A 199 2.96 -9.39 5.09
CA PHE A 199 4.28 -9.04 5.63
C PHE A 199 5.43 -9.80 4.96
N LEU A 200 5.16 -10.99 4.43
CA LEU A 200 6.15 -11.77 3.68
C LEU A 200 6.02 -11.47 2.18
N PRO A 201 7.15 -11.25 1.48
CA PRO A 201 7.15 -11.08 0.03
C PRO A 201 6.52 -12.28 -0.68
N ASN A 202 5.81 -12.01 -1.78
CA ASN A 202 5.29 -13.06 -2.66
C ASN A 202 6.44 -13.60 -3.52
N LEU A 203 6.69 -14.90 -3.46
CA LEU A 203 7.68 -15.57 -4.31
C LEU A 203 7.00 -16.10 -5.57
N VAL A 204 7.46 -15.62 -6.69
CA VAL A 204 6.99 -15.96 -8.04
C VAL A 204 8.19 -16.23 -8.97
N GLN A 205 7.97 -16.34 -10.27
CA GLN A 205 9.06 -16.57 -11.21
C GLN A 205 8.87 -15.79 -12.52
N THR A 206 9.96 -15.58 -13.23
CA THR A 206 9.94 -15.05 -14.60
C THR A 206 9.52 -16.13 -15.59
N THR A 207 9.25 -15.72 -16.85
CA THR A 207 8.99 -16.63 -17.98
C THR A 207 10.11 -17.67 -18.22
N GLU A 208 11.32 -17.40 -17.77
CA GLU A 208 12.47 -18.33 -17.86
C GLU A 208 12.75 -19.08 -16.53
N GLY A 209 11.84 -19.02 -15.55
CA GLY A 209 12.00 -19.72 -14.28
C GLY A 209 12.94 -19.04 -13.27
N THR A 210 13.40 -17.82 -13.55
CA THR A 210 14.19 -17.04 -12.58
C THR A 210 13.32 -16.62 -11.40
N PRO A 211 13.76 -16.81 -10.14
CA PRO A 211 13.00 -16.38 -8.97
C PRO A 211 12.76 -14.87 -8.97
N ALA A 212 11.56 -14.46 -8.59
CA ALA A 212 11.17 -13.07 -8.43
C ALA A 212 10.37 -12.88 -7.14
N PHE A 213 10.62 -11.78 -6.45
CA PHE A 213 9.86 -11.37 -5.28
C PHE A 213 9.01 -10.15 -5.61
N ILE A 214 7.75 -10.19 -5.19
CA ILE A 214 6.81 -9.07 -5.31
C ILE A 214 6.40 -8.66 -3.91
N HIS A 215 6.61 -7.37 -3.60
CA HIS A 215 6.31 -6.85 -2.27
C HIS A 215 6.05 -5.36 -2.28
N ALA A 216 5.17 -4.90 -1.37
CA ALA A 216 4.77 -3.51 -1.20
C ALA A 216 4.20 -2.87 -2.48
N GLY A 217 3.81 -1.62 -2.43
CA GLY A 217 3.11 -0.95 -3.52
C GLY A 217 3.99 0.02 -4.33
N PRO A 218 3.48 0.52 -5.46
CA PRO A 218 4.24 1.31 -6.41
C PRO A 218 4.66 2.69 -5.90
N PHE A 219 4.04 3.22 -4.84
CA PHE A 219 4.33 4.55 -4.30
C PHE A 219 5.21 4.54 -3.05
N ALA A 220 5.73 3.40 -2.63
CA ALA A 220 6.64 3.32 -1.48
C ALA A 220 7.87 4.24 -1.63
N ASN A 221 8.38 4.45 -2.84
CA ASN A 221 9.48 5.38 -3.11
C ASN A 221 9.15 6.85 -2.82
N ILE A 222 7.91 7.26 -2.74
CA ILE A 222 7.52 8.62 -2.37
C ILE A 222 7.85 8.88 -0.90
N ALA A 223 7.61 7.88 -0.04
CA ALA A 223 7.88 7.96 1.38
C ALA A 223 9.34 7.62 1.76
N HIS A 224 10.00 6.73 1.02
CA HIS A 224 11.25 6.10 1.44
C HIS A 224 12.41 6.30 0.47
N GLY A 225 12.18 6.93 -0.68
CA GLY A 225 13.16 7.07 -1.75
C GLY A 225 13.25 5.84 -2.65
N ASN A 226 14.22 5.86 -3.56
CA ASN A 226 14.33 4.86 -4.64
C ASN A 226 14.74 3.46 -4.18
N SER A 227 15.26 3.33 -2.98
CA SER A 227 15.80 2.07 -2.41
C SER A 227 14.88 1.46 -1.35
N SER A 228 13.58 1.67 -1.44
CA SER A 228 12.60 1.34 -0.40
C SER A 228 12.22 -0.15 -0.32
N ILE A 229 12.78 -1.01 -1.14
CA ILE A 229 12.51 -2.46 -1.11
C ILE A 229 13.80 -3.25 -1.03
#